data_652810ced14f0276a2ce12974d639533
#
_entry.id   652810ced14f0276a2ce12974d639533
#
_cell.length_a   1.000
_cell.length_b   1.000
_cell.length_c   1.000
_cell.angle_alpha   90.00
_cell.angle_beta   90.00
_cell.angle_gamma   90.00
#
_symmetry.space_group_name_H-M   'P 1'
#
loop_
_entity.id
_entity.type
_entity.pdbx_description
1 polymer ?
#
loop_
_entity_poly.entity_id
_entity_poly.type
_entity_poly.pdbx_seq_one_letter_code
_entity_poly.pdbx_strand_id
1 'polypeptide(L)'
;EFFKEPQYYSHVIHLVSRVSGTLSETTNSVRTFIDTFPAGTLSGAPKVRAMQLISEIEPHNRGVYGGCIGFIGLNSALNQAITIRTFVSRNNELWFQAGGGITALSNEENELQEVNNKLGALKKSDPSGRTIIIIRQ
;
A
#
# COMPACT_ATOMS: atom_id res chain seq x y z
N GLU A 1 6.38 15.20 14.82
CA GLU A 1 5.87 16.49 14.36
C GLU A 1 4.35 16.59 14.62
N PHE A 2 3.56 15.64 14.16
CA PHE A 2 2.17 15.49 14.58
C PHE A 2 1.80 14.00 14.73
N PHE A 3 0.79 13.73 15.55
CA PHE A 3 0.44 12.37 15.93
C PHE A 3 -1.08 12.16 15.94
N LYS A 4 -1.54 11.18 15.14
CA LYS A 4 -2.95 10.81 15.04
C LYS A 4 -3.90 11.98 14.73
N GLU A 5 -3.49 12.89 13.86
CA GLU A 5 -4.35 13.97 13.41
C GLU A 5 -5.39 13.43 12.43
N PRO A 6 -6.70 13.62 12.70
CA PRO A 6 -7.73 13.19 11.77
C PRO A 6 -7.75 14.11 10.55
N GLN A 7 -7.63 13.52 9.37
CA GLN A 7 -7.83 14.20 8.08
C GLN A 7 -9.14 13.73 7.45
N TYR A 8 -9.99 14.69 7.13
CA TYR A 8 -11.32 14.46 6.59
C TYR A 8 -11.30 14.59 5.08
N TYR A 9 -11.72 13.53 4.40
CA TYR A 9 -11.95 13.51 2.96
C TYR A 9 -13.42 13.21 2.69
N SER A 10 -13.90 13.45 1.48
CA SER A 10 -15.31 13.28 1.12
C SER A 10 -15.89 11.88 1.38
N HIS A 11 -15.05 10.86 1.48
CA HIS A 11 -15.46 9.46 1.57
C HIS A 11 -14.69 8.65 2.63
N VAL A 12 -13.75 9.27 3.33
CA VAL A 12 -12.92 8.58 4.33
C VAL A 12 -12.31 9.56 5.32
N ILE A 13 -12.06 9.09 6.54
CA ILE A 13 -11.30 9.79 7.57
C ILE A 13 -10.00 9.01 7.77
N HIS A 14 -8.87 9.69 7.67
CA HIS A 14 -7.56 9.12 7.97
C HIS A 14 -6.99 9.70 9.26
N LEU A 15 -6.38 8.82 10.06
CA LEU A 15 -5.50 9.25 11.15
C LEU A 15 -4.07 9.34 10.59
N VAL A 16 -3.54 10.53 10.55
CA VAL A 16 -2.21 10.79 9.99
C VAL A 16 -1.22 11.13 11.09
N SER A 17 -0.03 10.56 10.99
CA SER A 17 1.09 10.91 11.86
C SER A 17 2.29 11.23 10.98
N ARG A 18 3.13 12.16 11.44
CA ARG A 18 4.41 12.47 10.80
C ARG A 18 5.55 12.23 11.78
N VAL A 19 6.46 11.38 11.36
CA VAL A 19 7.71 11.11 12.09
C VAL A 19 8.87 11.63 11.26
N SER A 20 9.79 12.33 11.89
CA SER A 20 11.05 12.77 11.28
C SER A 20 12.24 12.26 12.07
N GLY A 21 13.36 12.16 11.40
CA GLY A 21 14.61 11.72 12.00
C GLY A 21 15.80 12.24 11.18
N THR A 22 16.97 12.16 11.76
CA THR A 22 18.22 12.52 11.10
C THR A 22 18.91 11.26 10.60
N LEU A 23 19.28 11.24 9.32
CA LEU A 23 20.06 10.13 8.75
C LEU A 23 21.51 10.21 9.29
N SER A 24 22.12 9.05 9.48
CA SER A 24 23.55 9.02 9.79
C SER A 24 24.38 9.46 8.58
N GLU A 25 25.57 10.00 8.82
CA GLU A 25 26.48 10.48 7.77
C GLU A 25 26.91 9.38 6.79
N THR A 26 26.84 8.11 7.23
CA THR A 26 27.19 6.93 6.42
C THR A 26 26.04 6.41 5.55
N THR A 27 24.86 7.01 5.66
CA THR A 27 23.65 6.54 4.95
C THR A 27 23.31 7.49 3.80
N ASN A 28 22.94 6.94 2.67
CA ASN A 28 22.43 7.70 1.53
C ASN A 28 20.95 7.37 1.26
N SER A 29 20.31 8.14 0.39
CA SER A 29 18.88 8.01 0.07
C SER A 29 18.51 6.63 -0.48
N VAL A 30 19.36 6.03 -1.30
CA VAL A 30 19.12 4.69 -1.87
C VAL A 30 19.15 3.63 -0.76
N ARG A 31 20.14 3.70 0.13
CA ARG A 31 20.24 2.78 1.27
C ARG A 31 19.05 2.94 2.21
N THR A 32 18.66 4.18 2.52
CA THR A 32 17.48 4.48 3.33
C THR A 32 16.22 3.86 2.74
N PHE A 33 16.05 3.99 1.42
CA PHE A 33 14.92 3.36 0.71
C PHE A 33 14.94 1.84 0.88
N ILE A 34 16.07 1.18 0.61
CA ILE A 34 16.20 -0.28 0.72
C ILE A 34 15.88 -0.77 2.14
N ASP A 35 16.36 -0.08 3.16
CA ASP A 35 16.19 -0.47 4.56
C ASP A 35 14.75 -0.27 5.06
N THR A 36 13.98 0.63 4.44
CA THR A 36 12.58 0.91 4.81
C THR A 36 11.57 0.16 3.96
N PHE A 37 11.93 -0.31 2.77
CA PHE A 37 11.07 -1.05 1.86
C PHE A 37 11.13 -2.57 2.10
N PRO A 38 10.05 -3.33 1.86
CA PRO A 38 8.68 -2.87 1.64
C PRO A 38 8.02 -2.35 2.94
N ALA A 39 6.98 -1.52 2.78
CA ALA A 39 6.25 -0.96 3.92
C ALA A 39 5.58 -2.06 4.75
N GLY A 40 5.78 -2.01 6.08
CA GLY A 40 5.25 -3.02 7.01
C GLY A 40 3.74 -3.16 6.99
N THR A 41 3.02 -2.08 6.69
CA THR A 41 1.55 -2.08 6.52
C THR A 41 1.08 -2.96 5.37
N LEU A 42 1.93 -3.26 4.40
CA LEU A 42 1.64 -4.11 3.24
C LEU A 42 2.25 -5.50 3.35
N SER A 43 3.40 -5.63 3.99
CA SER A 43 4.08 -6.91 4.15
C SER A 43 3.64 -7.65 5.43
N GLY A 44 3.30 -6.91 6.47
CA GLY A 44 3.06 -7.48 7.80
C GLY A 44 4.31 -7.55 8.67
N ALA A 45 4.15 -8.02 9.89
CA ALA A 45 5.21 -8.13 10.88
C ALA A 45 5.13 -9.49 11.62
N PRO A 46 6.27 -10.15 11.92
CA PRO A 46 7.65 -9.84 11.50
C PRO A 46 7.83 -9.90 9.98
N LYS A 47 8.51 -8.91 9.39
CA LYS A 47 8.53 -8.68 7.93
C LYS A 47 8.93 -9.91 7.11
N VAL A 48 10.03 -10.55 7.46
CA VAL A 48 10.55 -11.70 6.69
C VAL A 48 9.56 -12.85 6.69
N ARG A 49 9.02 -13.22 7.87
CA ARG A 49 8.05 -14.31 7.95
C ARG A 49 6.73 -13.98 7.25
N ALA A 50 6.27 -12.76 7.37
CA ALA A 50 5.07 -12.30 6.68
C ALA A 50 5.23 -12.38 5.15
N MET A 51 6.37 -11.98 4.61
CA MET A 51 6.66 -12.07 3.17
C MET A 51 6.74 -13.54 2.69
N GLN A 52 7.28 -14.45 3.52
CA GLN A 52 7.26 -15.89 3.21
C GLN A 52 5.82 -16.40 3.11
N LEU A 53 4.98 -16.07 4.10
CA LEU A 53 3.56 -16.46 4.10
C LEU A 53 2.80 -15.89 2.90
N ILE A 54 3.03 -14.64 2.53
CA ILE A 54 2.48 -14.04 1.32
C ILE A 54 2.83 -14.87 0.09
N SER A 55 4.10 -15.25 -0.05
CA SER A 55 4.56 -16.06 -1.18
C SER A 55 3.97 -17.48 -1.21
N GLU A 56 3.66 -18.03 -0.03
CA GLU A 56 3.10 -19.38 0.11
C GLU A 56 1.57 -19.42 -0.12
N ILE A 57 0.87 -18.36 0.32
CA ILE A 57 -0.60 -18.38 0.45
C ILE A 57 -1.29 -17.62 -0.68
N GLU A 58 -0.74 -16.49 -1.12
CA GLU A 58 -1.41 -15.68 -2.15
C GLU A 58 -1.36 -16.38 -3.52
N PRO A 59 -2.50 -16.53 -4.20
CA PRO A 59 -2.57 -17.28 -5.46
C PRO A 59 -1.98 -16.50 -6.64
N HIS A 60 -1.78 -15.19 -6.49
CA HIS A 60 -1.32 -14.29 -7.55
C HIS A 60 -0.19 -13.38 -7.08
N ASN A 61 0.72 -13.10 -8.00
CA ASN A 61 1.75 -12.10 -7.75
C ASN A 61 1.12 -10.71 -7.59
N ARG A 62 1.61 -9.95 -6.62
CA ARG A 62 1.12 -8.59 -6.33
C ARG A 62 1.44 -7.57 -7.43
N GLY A 63 2.42 -7.87 -8.31
CA GLY A 63 2.86 -6.94 -9.33
C GLY A 63 3.32 -5.61 -8.74
N VAL A 64 2.66 -4.52 -9.11
CA VAL A 64 2.96 -3.19 -8.57
C VAL A 64 2.32 -2.92 -7.21
N TYR A 65 1.32 -3.72 -6.81
CA TYR A 65 0.61 -3.54 -5.55
C TYR A 65 1.53 -3.78 -4.35
N GLY A 66 1.52 -2.86 -3.41
CA GLY A 66 2.41 -2.91 -2.24
C GLY A 66 3.87 -2.56 -2.55
N GLY A 67 4.18 -2.25 -3.80
CA GLY A 67 5.44 -1.66 -4.21
C GLY A 67 5.53 -0.18 -3.84
N CYS A 68 6.33 0.56 -4.57
CA CYS A 68 6.45 2.00 -4.39
C CYS A 68 6.51 2.74 -5.72
N ILE A 69 6.10 4.00 -5.69
CA ILE A 69 6.24 4.94 -6.79
C ILE A 69 6.83 6.24 -6.24
N GLY A 70 7.76 6.82 -6.97
CA GLY A 70 8.38 8.07 -6.56
C GLY A 70 9.60 8.42 -7.38
N PHE A 71 10.46 9.24 -6.81
CA PHE A 71 11.70 9.64 -7.46
C PHE A 71 12.87 9.71 -6.46
N ILE A 72 14.05 9.56 -7.00
CA ILE A 72 15.33 9.83 -6.33
C ILE A 72 16.03 10.91 -7.15
N GLY A 73 16.21 12.09 -6.58
CA GLY A 73 16.85 13.21 -7.25
C GLY A 73 18.38 13.09 -7.25
N LEU A 74 19.03 13.74 -8.20
CA LEU A 74 20.49 13.83 -8.26
C LEU A 74 21.13 14.55 -7.06
N ASN A 75 20.34 15.35 -6.37
CA ASN A 75 20.70 16.00 -5.11
C ASN A 75 20.43 15.14 -3.87
N SER A 76 20.25 13.83 -4.04
CA SER A 76 19.88 12.87 -3.00
C SER A 76 18.48 13.06 -2.38
N ALA A 77 17.66 13.94 -2.94
CA ALA A 77 16.26 14.03 -2.52
C ALA A 77 15.54 12.70 -2.83
N LEU A 78 14.73 12.23 -1.89
CA LEU A 78 13.94 11.01 -2.00
C LEU A 78 12.49 11.33 -1.68
N ASN A 79 11.58 10.95 -2.57
CA ASN A 79 10.15 10.98 -2.30
C ASN A 79 9.52 9.73 -2.87
N GLN A 80 8.91 8.92 -1.99
CA GLN A 80 8.32 7.64 -2.33
C GLN A 80 6.96 7.49 -1.68
N ALA A 81 6.02 6.89 -2.39
CA ALA A 81 4.72 6.51 -1.87
C ALA A 81 4.47 5.02 -2.10
N ILE A 82 3.70 4.39 -1.22
CA ILE A 82 3.29 2.99 -1.39
C ILE A 82 2.29 2.92 -2.54
N THR A 83 2.43 1.94 -3.42
CA THR A 83 1.48 1.69 -4.50
C THR A 83 0.26 0.93 -3.97
N ILE A 84 -0.68 1.69 -3.44
CA ILE A 84 -2.00 1.21 -2.98
C ILE A 84 -3.08 2.16 -3.49
N ARG A 85 -4.32 1.72 -3.51
CA ARG A 85 -5.47 2.55 -3.95
C ARG A 85 -5.25 3.17 -5.33
N THR A 86 -4.58 2.41 -6.21
CA THR A 86 -4.11 2.87 -7.50
C THR A 86 -4.59 1.92 -8.58
N PHE A 87 -5.07 2.46 -9.69
CA PHE A 87 -5.36 1.69 -10.89
C PHE A 87 -4.10 1.47 -11.72
N VAL A 88 -3.96 0.29 -12.26
CA VAL A 88 -2.96 -0.02 -13.30
C VAL A 88 -3.72 -0.19 -14.62
N SER A 89 -3.44 0.67 -15.58
CA SER A 89 -4.03 0.57 -16.93
C SER A 89 -3.12 -0.24 -17.84
N ARG A 90 -3.65 -1.32 -18.40
CA ARG A 90 -2.95 -2.17 -19.35
C ARG A 90 -3.94 -2.80 -20.33
N ASN A 91 -3.63 -2.77 -21.62
CA ASN A 91 -4.46 -3.39 -22.68
C ASN A 91 -5.94 -2.95 -22.65
N ASN A 92 -6.20 -1.67 -22.39
CA ASN A 92 -7.54 -1.10 -22.23
C ASN A 92 -8.35 -1.65 -21.03
N GLU A 93 -7.69 -2.30 -20.10
CA GLU A 93 -8.24 -2.78 -18.83
C GLU A 93 -7.69 -1.97 -17.67
N LEU A 94 -8.47 -1.83 -16.61
CA LEU A 94 -8.06 -1.25 -15.34
C LEU A 94 -7.93 -2.36 -14.30
N TRP A 95 -6.72 -2.56 -13.82
CA TRP A 95 -6.40 -3.51 -12.77
C TRP A 95 -6.34 -2.80 -11.43
N PHE A 96 -6.93 -3.41 -10.45
CA PHE A 96 -6.96 -2.88 -9.09
C PHE A 96 -6.83 -3.99 -8.05
N GLN A 97 -6.01 -3.75 -7.03
CA GLN A 97 -5.79 -4.69 -5.94
C GLN A 97 -6.08 -4.03 -4.59
N ALA A 98 -6.68 -4.81 -3.68
CA ALA A 98 -6.83 -4.46 -2.28
C ALA A 98 -6.66 -5.70 -1.41
N GLY A 99 -6.14 -5.49 -0.20
CA GLY A 99 -5.96 -6.51 0.81
C GLY A 99 -6.23 -5.97 2.21
N GLY A 100 -6.37 -6.87 3.16
CA GLY A 100 -6.50 -6.62 4.60
C GLY A 100 -5.29 -7.12 5.38
N GLY A 101 -5.05 -6.57 6.56
CA GLY A 101 -4.03 -7.04 7.49
C GLY A 101 -4.63 -8.06 8.45
N ILE A 102 -4.17 -9.29 8.41
CA ILE A 102 -4.65 -10.36 9.28
C ILE A 102 -3.85 -10.40 10.57
N THR A 103 -4.55 -10.42 11.69
CA THR A 103 -3.98 -10.56 13.04
C THR A 103 -4.61 -11.77 13.75
N ALA A 104 -4.08 -12.13 14.91
CA ALA A 104 -4.64 -13.21 15.71
C ALA A 104 -6.09 -12.99 16.19
N LEU A 105 -6.55 -11.75 16.18
CA LEU A 105 -7.90 -11.36 16.58
C LEU A 105 -8.82 -11.05 15.39
N SER A 106 -8.33 -11.20 14.17
CA SER A 106 -9.11 -10.95 12.96
C SER A 106 -10.26 -11.95 12.83
N ASN A 107 -11.39 -11.45 12.35
CA ASN A 107 -12.56 -12.23 11.99
C ASN A 107 -12.71 -12.20 10.47
N GLU A 108 -12.91 -13.36 9.85
CA GLU A 108 -12.92 -13.53 8.39
C GLU A 108 -13.93 -12.62 7.69
N GLU A 109 -15.16 -12.53 8.21
CA GLU A 109 -16.22 -11.72 7.61
C GLU A 109 -15.88 -10.23 7.65
N ASN A 110 -15.32 -9.76 8.77
CA ASN A 110 -14.94 -8.36 8.95
C ASN A 110 -13.79 -7.97 8.03
N GLU A 111 -12.77 -8.82 7.93
CA GLU A 111 -11.62 -8.59 7.04
C GLU A 111 -12.05 -8.60 5.56
N LEU A 112 -12.89 -9.54 5.17
CA LEU A 112 -13.46 -9.57 3.83
C LEU A 112 -14.31 -8.32 3.55
N GLN A 113 -15.11 -7.87 4.51
CA GLN A 113 -15.90 -6.66 4.37
C GLN A 113 -15.01 -5.42 4.22
N GLU A 114 -13.90 -5.34 4.97
CA GLU A 114 -12.93 -4.25 4.83
C GLU A 114 -12.33 -4.21 3.42
N VAL A 115 -11.91 -5.36 2.88
CA VAL A 115 -11.40 -5.46 1.50
C VAL A 115 -12.47 -5.02 0.50
N ASN A 116 -13.72 -5.47 0.65
CA ASN A 116 -14.82 -5.07 -0.21
C ASN A 116 -15.12 -3.57 -0.14
N ASN A 117 -15.02 -2.95 1.03
CA ASN A 117 -15.19 -1.51 1.20
C ASN A 117 -14.09 -0.73 0.46
N LYS A 118 -12.82 -1.19 0.57
CA LYS A 118 -11.69 -0.61 -0.17
C LYS A 118 -11.89 -0.69 -1.68
N LEU A 119 -12.39 -1.83 -2.17
CA LEU A 119 -12.70 -2.04 -3.59
C LEU A 119 -13.89 -1.20 -4.05
N GLY A 120 -14.93 -1.09 -3.22
CA GLY A 120 -16.16 -0.35 -3.55
C GLY A 120 -15.92 1.14 -3.73
N ALA A 121 -15.04 1.74 -2.94
CA ALA A 121 -14.67 3.15 -3.06
C ALA A 121 -14.06 3.48 -4.43
N LEU A 122 -13.30 2.57 -5.00
CA LEU A 122 -12.63 2.77 -6.29
C LEU A 122 -13.53 2.46 -7.49
N LYS A 123 -14.42 1.49 -7.40
CA LYS A 123 -15.43 1.26 -8.44
C LYS A 123 -16.25 2.50 -8.73
N LYS A 124 -16.57 3.29 -7.70
CA LYS A 124 -17.34 4.54 -7.85
C LYS A 124 -16.55 5.67 -8.48
N SER A 125 -15.22 5.60 -8.47
CA SER A 125 -14.35 6.68 -8.95
C SER A 125 -13.95 6.56 -10.43
N ASP A 126 -14.31 5.47 -11.11
CA ASP A 126 -14.02 5.30 -12.53
C ASP A 126 -15.27 5.51 -13.42
N PRO A 127 -15.41 6.67 -14.07
CA PRO A 127 -16.48 6.95 -15.02
C PRO A 127 -16.19 6.44 -16.44
N SER A 128 -15.03 5.80 -16.67
CA SER A 128 -14.54 5.52 -18.02
C SER A 128 -15.27 4.38 -18.75
N GLY A 129 -16.07 3.59 -18.05
CA GLY A 129 -16.75 2.43 -18.61
C GLY A 129 -15.82 1.30 -19.07
N ARG A 130 -14.54 1.31 -18.66
CA ARG A 130 -13.58 0.26 -18.98
C ARG A 130 -13.87 -1.01 -18.19
N THR A 131 -13.36 -2.13 -18.66
CA THR A 131 -13.36 -3.38 -17.89
C THR A 131 -12.45 -3.22 -16.68
N ILE A 132 -13.01 -3.40 -15.47
CA ILE A 132 -12.25 -3.37 -14.23
C ILE A 132 -11.96 -4.80 -13.78
N ILE A 133 -10.69 -5.13 -13.64
CA ILE A 133 -10.24 -6.42 -13.10
C ILE A 133 -9.83 -6.21 -11.64
N ILE A 134 -10.47 -6.94 -10.75
CA ILE A 134 -10.28 -6.82 -9.31
C ILE A 134 -9.54 -8.04 -8.79
N ILE A 135 -8.42 -7.81 -8.11
CA ILE A 135 -7.67 -8.84 -7.39
C ILE A 135 -7.83 -8.57 -5.89
N ARG A 136 -8.32 -9.58 -5.16
CA ARG A 136 -8.41 -9.58 -3.69
C ARG A 136 -7.21 -10.33 -3.13
N GLN A 137 -6.58 -9.77 -2.11
CA GLN A 137 -5.44 -10.33 -1.39
C GLN A 137 -5.83 -10.54 0.07
#